data_932e9fabf7680649e03065f64cb528b9
#
_entry.id   932e9fabf7680649e03065f64cb528b9
#
_cell.length_a   1.000
_cell.length_b   1.000
_cell.length_c   1.000
_cell.angle_alpha   90.00
_cell.angle_beta   90.00
_cell.angle_gamma   90.00
#
_symmetry.space_group_name_H-M   'P 1'
#
loop_
_entity.id
_entity.type
_entity.pdbx_description
1 polymer ?
#
loop_
_entity_poly.entity_id
_entity_poly.type
_entity_poly.pdbx_seq_one_letter_code
_entity_poly.pdbx_strand_id
1 'polypeptide(L)'
;IRDRENTVWEGKERFAGISAFGMSGTNVHLIIGQAPEPTELPKTQSSVFGQEQLLTLSAKAPGVLPDLAKSYAEVIESEGSGLELSRLCFTAATGRSHFSHRVAFQASNPQDLLTSLNEFIAGNTNKYTATGVKGRRAPKLAFLFTGQGAQHIGMGKALYEVHPFFRMTMQRCSKLLEPYLE
;
A
#
# COMPACT_ATOMS: atom_id res chain seq x y z
N ILE A 1 -26.88 22.17 14.43
CA ILE A 1 -26.90 20.78 14.91
C ILE A 1 -26.63 20.85 16.40
N ARG A 2 -27.61 20.57 17.24
CA ARG A 2 -27.39 20.45 18.69
C ARG A 2 -26.74 19.09 18.93
N ASP A 3 -25.56 19.08 19.58
CA ASP A 3 -25.01 17.90 20.23
C ASP A 3 -26.07 17.37 21.21
N ARG A 4 -26.66 16.26 20.85
CA ARG A 4 -27.41 15.46 21.80
C ARG A 4 -26.42 14.47 22.39
N GLU A 5 -26.48 14.31 23.71
CA GLU A 5 -25.68 13.34 24.47
C GLU A 5 -25.54 12.03 23.70
N ASN A 6 -24.33 11.53 23.59
CA ASN A 6 -24.04 10.25 22.99
C ASN A 6 -24.79 9.15 23.73
N THR A 7 -25.90 8.68 23.16
CA THR A 7 -26.64 7.57 23.71
C THR A 7 -25.92 6.28 23.35
N VAL A 8 -25.52 5.50 24.33
CA VAL A 8 -24.96 4.17 24.10
C VAL A 8 -26.02 3.29 23.46
N TRP A 9 -25.74 2.76 22.29
CA TRP A 9 -26.64 1.88 21.60
C TRP A 9 -26.56 0.46 22.18
N GLU A 10 -27.61 0.02 22.85
CA GLU A 10 -27.74 -1.33 23.41
C GLU A 10 -28.39 -2.24 22.35
N GLY A 11 -27.61 -3.02 21.63
CA GLY A 11 -28.10 -3.98 20.63
C GLY A 11 -27.00 -4.69 19.87
N LYS A 12 -27.28 -5.92 19.40
CA LYS A 12 -26.32 -6.73 18.65
C LYS A 12 -26.10 -6.22 17.23
N GLU A 13 -27.11 -5.59 16.63
CA GLU A 13 -27.03 -5.01 15.29
C GLU A 13 -27.39 -3.53 15.36
N ARG A 14 -26.52 -2.70 14.80
CA ARG A 14 -26.66 -1.25 14.84
C ARG A 14 -26.88 -0.72 13.43
N PHE A 15 -28.00 -0.02 13.23
CA PHE A 15 -28.31 0.67 11.98
C PHE A 15 -28.69 2.12 12.27
N ALA A 16 -28.22 3.04 11.41
CA ALA A 16 -28.61 4.43 11.44
C ALA A 16 -29.12 4.87 10.07
N GLY A 17 -30.22 5.61 10.03
CA GLY A 17 -30.76 6.23 8.82
C GLY A 17 -30.40 7.71 8.77
N ILE A 18 -29.90 8.18 7.64
CA ILE A 18 -29.62 9.59 7.38
C ILE A 18 -30.47 10.02 6.17
N SER A 19 -31.31 11.04 6.37
CA SER A 19 -32.09 11.64 5.28
C SER A 19 -31.66 13.08 5.07
N ALA A 20 -31.44 13.46 3.82
CA ALA A 20 -31.22 14.83 3.40
C ALA A 20 -32.21 15.21 2.31
N PHE A 21 -32.88 16.35 2.50
CA PHE A 21 -33.89 16.87 1.58
C PHE A 21 -33.38 18.17 0.98
N GLY A 22 -33.13 18.19 -0.34
CA GLY A 22 -32.72 19.38 -1.05
C GLY A 22 -33.88 20.26 -1.40
N MET A 23 -33.72 21.59 -1.31
CA MET A 23 -34.74 22.56 -1.69
C MET A 23 -35.16 22.47 -3.16
N SER A 24 -34.30 21.93 -4.01
CA SER A 24 -34.55 21.67 -5.44
C SER A 24 -35.23 20.32 -5.73
N GLY A 25 -35.69 19.60 -4.70
CA GLY A 25 -36.39 18.32 -4.85
C GLY A 25 -35.46 17.09 -4.92
N THR A 26 -34.15 17.26 -4.81
CA THR A 26 -33.22 16.13 -4.71
C THR A 26 -33.18 15.60 -3.28
N ASN A 27 -33.62 14.37 -3.08
CA ASN A 27 -33.65 13.73 -1.76
C ASN A 27 -32.68 12.54 -1.75
N VAL A 28 -32.00 12.34 -0.62
CA VAL A 28 -31.10 11.21 -0.38
C VAL A 28 -31.44 10.57 0.94
N HIS A 29 -31.51 9.26 0.96
CA HIS A 29 -31.59 8.46 2.18
C HIS A 29 -30.48 7.43 2.22
N LEU A 30 -29.74 7.39 3.32
CA LEU A 30 -28.65 6.45 3.56
C LEU A 30 -28.95 5.60 4.78
N ILE A 31 -28.72 4.31 4.69
CA ILE A 31 -28.74 3.41 5.83
C ILE A 31 -27.29 2.99 6.09
N ILE A 32 -26.82 3.23 7.31
CA ILE A 32 -25.49 2.85 7.76
C ILE A 32 -25.64 1.73 8.77
N GLY A 33 -25.02 0.61 8.50
CA GLY A 33 -24.98 -0.53 9.43
C GLY A 33 -23.66 -0.55 10.21
N GLN A 34 -23.64 -1.30 11.31
CA GLN A 34 -22.42 -1.61 12.05
C GLN A 34 -21.44 -2.30 11.11
N ALA A 35 -20.18 -1.91 11.19
CA ALA A 35 -19.12 -2.63 10.48
C ALA A 35 -19.08 -4.10 10.94
N PRO A 36 -18.82 -5.05 10.02
CA PRO A 36 -18.56 -6.43 10.43
C PRO A 36 -17.44 -6.47 11.47
N GLU A 37 -17.54 -7.40 12.41
CA GLU A 37 -16.43 -7.65 13.33
C GLU A 37 -15.14 -7.84 12.53
N PRO A 38 -14.04 -7.17 12.93
CA PRO A 38 -12.78 -7.34 12.26
C PRO A 38 -12.43 -8.83 12.25
N THR A 39 -12.48 -9.47 11.10
CA THR A 39 -11.88 -10.79 10.96
C THR A 39 -10.41 -10.59 11.31
N GLU A 40 -9.90 -11.32 12.30
CA GLU A 40 -8.47 -11.34 12.57
C GLU A 40 -7.80 -11.64 11.23
N LEU A 41 -7.23 -10.60 10.63
CA LEU A 41 -6.42 -10.80 9.44
C LEU A 41 -5.35 -11.80 9.85
N PRO A 42 -5.16 -12.89 9.10
CA PRO A 42 -4.07 -13.80 9.39
C PRO A 42 -2.85 -12.93 9.60
N LYS A 43 -2.15 -13.12 10.74
CA LYS A 43 -0.90 -12.40 11.02
C LYS A 43 -0.05 -12.61 9.79
N THR A 44 -0.03 -11.60 8.92
CA THR A 44 0.72 -11.66 7.69
C THR A 44 2.13 -11.93 8.16
N GLN A 45 2.65 -13.12 7.84
CA GLN A 45 4.04 -13.40 8.09
C GLN A 45 4.77 -12.31 7.30
N SER A 46 5.23 -11.29 8.00
CA SER A 46 5.89 -10.10 7.46
C SER A 46 7.18 -10.41 6.69
N SER A 47 7.46 -11.69 6.49
CA SER A 47 8.66 -12.21 5.87
C SER A 47 8.55 -12.57 4.38
N VAL A 48 7.38 -12.43 3.75
CA VAL A 48 7.19 -12.98 2.39
C VAL A 48 7.86 -12.13 1.30
N PHE A 49 8.12 -10.84 1.55
CA PHE A 49 8.67 -9.93 0.53
C PHE A 49 9.74 -8.99 1.12
N GLY A 50 10.81 -9.51 1.70
CA GLY A 50 11.89 -8.67 2.20
C GLY A 50 11.44 -7.66 3.28
N GLN A 51 12.39 -7.01 3.92
CA GLN A 51 12.09 -5.99 4.93
C GLN A 51 11.61 -4.67 4.31
N GLU A 52 11.82 -4.47 2.99
CA GLU A 52 11.51 -3.22 2.30
C GLU A 52 10.04 -3.12 1.90
N GLN A 53 9.44 -2.01 2.25
CA GLN A 53 8.06 -1.65 1.94
C GLN A 53 8.01 -0.45 1.00
N LEU A 54 6.93 -0.31 0.25
CA LEU A 54 6.71 0.79 -0.67
C LEU A 54 5.46 1.57 -0.29
N LEU A 55 5.62 2.78 0.24
CA LEU A 55 4.52 3.72 0.41
C LEU A 55 4.27 4.47 -0.90
N THR A 56 3.06 4.39 -1.44
CA THR A 56 2.67 5.10 -2.66
C THR A 56 1.61 6.15 -2.35
N LEU A 57 1.89 7.40 -2.70
CA LEU A 57 0.96 8.51 -2.56
C LEU A 57 0.63 9.10 -3.93
N SER A 58 -0.59 9.63 -4.06
CA SER A 58 -0.98 10.30 -5.31
C SER A 58 -2.01 11.40 -5.08
N ALA A 59 -1.98 12.42 -5.94
CA ALA A 59 -2.88 13.55 -5.87
C ALA A 59 -3.32 14.02 -7.26
N LYS A 60 -4.41 14.79 -7.32
CA LYS A 60 -4.88 15.43 -8.56
C LYS A 60 -3.98 16.59 -8.99
N ALA A 61 -3.35 17.27 -8.02
CA ALA A 61 -2.41 18.37 -8.24
C ALA A 61 -1.09 18.09 -7.52
N PRO A 62 0.07 18.51 -8.07
CA PRO A 62 1.38 18.22 -7.49
C PRO A 62 1.58 18.86 -6.13
N GLY A 63 1.05 20.07 -5.92
CA GLY A 63 1.19 20.82 -4.66
C GLY A 63 0.49 20.18 -3.45
N VAL A 64 -0.39 19.19 -3.65
CA VAL A 64 -1.08 18.46 -2.57
C VAL A 64 -0.23 17.29 -2.04
N LEU A 65 0.76 16.83 -2.79
CA LEU A 65 1.60 15.69 -2.36
C LEU A 65 2.39 15.95 -1.08
N PRO A 66 3.00 17.14 -0.87
CA PRO A 66 3.66 17.45 0.41
C PRO A 66 2.71 17.44 1.61
N ASP A 67 1.49 17.98 1.46
CA ASP A 67 0.50 17.98 2.55
C ASP A 67 0.05 16.54 2.88
N LEU A 68 -0.12 15.72 1.85
CA LEU A 68 -0.44 14.31 2.04
C LEU A 68 0.73 13.57 2.72
N ALA A 69 1.97 13.82 2.31
CA ALA A 69 3.15 13.25 2.94
C ALA A 69 3.26 13.66 4.42
N LYS A 70 2.94 14.92 4.73
CA LYS A 70 2.88 15.42 6.10
C LYS A 70 1.86 14.66 6.96
N SER A 71 0.66 14.41 6.43
CA SER A 71 -0.36 13.63 7.16
C SER A 71 0.11 12.20 7.46
N TYR A 72 0.87 11.57 6.56
CA TYR A 72 1.45 10.25 6.82
C TYR A 72 2.59 10.33 7.85
N ALA A 73 3.42 11.37 7.80
CA ALA A 73 4.47 11.58 8.80
C ALA A 73 3.87 11.73 10.22
N GLU A 74 2.81 12.53 10.37
CA GLU A 74 2.08 12.70 11.62
C GLU A 74 1.51 11.39 12.18
N VAL A 75 0.98 10.51 11.31
CA VAL A 75 0.51 9.17 11.71
C VAL A 75 1.67 8.31 12.20
N ILE A 76 2.81 8.31 11.50
CA ILE A 76 3.99 7.53 11.90
C ILE A 76 4.53 8.01 13.25
N GLU A 77 4.58 9.32 13.46
CA GLU A 77 5.03 9.92 14.72
C GLU A 77 4.08 9.59 15.88
N SER A 78 2.76 9.63 15.65
CA SER A 78 1.77 9.37 16.69
C SER A 78 1.69 7.90 17.11
N GLU A 79 1.81 6.97 16.17
CA GLU A 79 1.74 5.51 16.41
C GLU A 79 3.08 4.95 16.93
N GLY A 80 4.19 5.61 16.62
CA GLY A 80 5.53 5.24 17.07
C GLY A 80 5.90 3.79 16.73
N SER A 81 6.43 3.07 17.72
CA SER A 81 6.87 1.68 17.55
C SER A 81 5.73 0.67 17.35
N GLY A 82 4.48 1.07 17.56
CA GLY A 82 3.30 0.22 17.33
C GLY A 82 2.89 0.11 15.86
N LEU A 83 3.40 0.99 15.00
CA LEU A 83 3.02 1.03 13.60
C LEU A 83 3.58 -0.16 12.81
N GLU A 84 2.69 -0.96 12.23
CA GLU A 84 3.07 -2.00 11.27
C GLU A 84 3.18 -1.38 9.86
N LEU A 85 4.41 -1.10 9.43
CA LEU A 85 4.71 -0.43 8.16
C LEU A 85 4.08 -1.13 6.95
N SER A 86 4.06 -2.45 6.93
CA SER A 86 3.47 -3.26 5.86
C SER A 86 1.97 -2.97 5.70
N ARG A 87 1.23 -2.82 6.79
CA ARG A 87 -0.20 -2.50 6.77
C ARG A 87 -0.47 -1.08 6.29
N LEU A 88 0.35 -0.13 6.73
CA LEU A 88 0.26 1.25 6.25
C LEU A 88 0.45 1.31 4.73
N CYS A 89 1.52 0.71 4.23
CA CYS A 89 1.84 0.67 2.79
C CYS A 89 0.79 -0.08 1.99
N PHE A 90 0.31 -1.22 2.47
CA PHE A 90 -0.76 -1.98 1.83
C PHE A 90 -2.06 -1.16 1.73
N THR A 91 -2.46 -0.51 2.82
CA THR A 91 -3.66 0.33 2.85
C THR A 91 -3.54 1.51 1.89
N ALA A 92 -2.38 2.17 1.84
CA ALA A 92 -2.12 3.26 0.90
C ALA A 92 -2.19 2.79 -0.57
N ALA A 93 -1.68 1.58 -0.85
CA ALA A 93 -1.65 1.03 -2.20
C ALA A 93 -3.02 0.51 -2.68
N THR A 94 -3.85 -0.05 -1.79
CA THR A 94 -5.09 -0.74 -2.17
C THR A 94 -6.36 0.02 -1.79
N GLY A 95 -6.33 0.77 -0.69
CA GLY A 95 -7.49 1.46 -0.13
C GLY A 95 -7.63 2.93 -0.57
N ARG A 96 -6.75 3.43 -1.44
CA ARG A 96 -6.78 4.83 -1.90
C ARG A 96 -6.86 4.92 -3.42
N SER A 97 -7.50 5.99 -3.90
CA SER A 97 -7.53 6.30 -5.34
C SER A 97 -6.14 6.69 -5.85
N HIS A 98 -5.78 6.20 -7.03
CA HIS A 98 -4.50 6.50 -7.68
C HIS A 98 -4.66 7.60 -8.73
N PHE A 99 -4.27 8.82 -8.39
CA PHE A 99 -4.29 9.99 -9.26
C PHE A 99 -3.03 10.07 -10.15
N SER A 100 -2.97 11.13 -10.98
CA SER A 100 -1.91 11.31 -11.96
C SER A 100 -0.57 11.72 -11.35
N HIS A 101 -0.54 12.64 -10.40
CA HIS A 101 0.70 13.04 -9.72
C HIS A 101 1.00 12.04 -8.62
N ARG A 102 2.20 11.47 -8.62
CA ARG A 102 2.57 10.34 -7.76
C ARG A 102 3.92 10.54 -7.13
N VAL A 103 4.05 10.02 -5.92
CA VAL A 103 5.32 9.84 -5.24
C VAL A 103 5.33 8.46 -4.59
N ALA A 104 6.46 7.79 -4.60
CA ALA A 104 6.70 6.52 -3.94
C ALA A 104 7.93 6.63 -3.05
N PHE A 105 7.83 6.04 -1.86
CA PHE A 105 8.89 5.98 -0.86
C PHE A 105 9.19 4.53 -0.54
N GLN A 106 10.45 4.14 -0.63
CA GLN A 106 10.94 2.82 -0.21
C GLN A 106 11.53 2.93 1.18
N ALA A 107 11.13 2.03 2.09
CA ALA A 107 11.61 2.03 3.47
C ALA A 107 11.58 0.62 4.07
N SER A 108 12.53 0.32 4.96
CA SER A 108 12.59 -0.95 5.69
C SER A 108 11.95 -0.87 7.07
N ASN A 109 11.77 0.33 7.59
CA ASN A 109 11.18 0.60 8.90
C ASN A 109 10.48 1.97 8.92
N PRO A 110 9.65 2.26 9.94
CA PRO A 110 8.93 3.53 10.04
C PRO A 110 9.84 4.76 10.10
N GLN A 111 11.02 4.66 10.71
CA GLN A 111 11.94 5.78 10.86
C GLN A 111 12.59 6.19 9.52
N ASP A 112 12.97 5.22 8.68
CA ASP A 112 13.48 5.48 7.34
C ASP A 112 12.41 6.14 6.47
N LEU A 113 11.14 5.68 6.60
CA LEU A 113 10.02 6.28 5.91
C LEU A 113 9.79 7.72 6.34
N LEU A 114 9.78 7.98 7.66
CA LEU A 114 9.61 9.32 8.22
C LEU A 114 10.68 10.28 7.71
N THR A 115 11.94 9.83 7.67
CA THR A 115 13.05 10.62 7.12
C THR A 115 12.80 11.00 5.67
N SER A 116 12.43 10.03 4.82
CA SER A 116 12.16 10.28 3.40
C SER A 116 10.93 11.18 3.17
N LEU A 117 9.90 11.04 3.99
CA LEU A 117 8.72 11.93 3.98
C LEU A 117 9.11 13.37 4.32
N ASN A 118 9.88 13.57 5.40
CA ASN A 118 10.31 14.92 5.85
C ASN A 118 11.23 15.59 4.80
N GLU A 119 12.14 14.84 4.19
CA GLU A 119 12.95 15.36 3.08
C GLU A 119 12.07 15.80 1.90
N PHE A 120 11.09 15.00 1.52
CA PHE A 120 10.16 15.32 0.44
C PHE A 120 9.30 16.56 0.76
N ILE A 121 8.81 16.69 2.00
CA ILE A 121 8.08 17.88 2.47
C ILE A 121 8.95 19.14 2.39
N ALA A 122 10.25 19.02 2.67
CA ALA A 122 11.22 20.10 2.53
C ALA A 122 11.63 20.41 1.07
N GLY A 123 11.03 19.71 0.09
CA GLY A 123 11.34 19.89 -1.33
C GLY A 123 12.57 19.13 -1.83
N ASN A 124 13.14 18.24 -1.02
CA ASN A 124 14.27 17.40 -1.35
C ASN A 124 13.79 16.00 -1.76
N THR A 125 14.64 15.26 -2.48
CA THR A 125 14.44 13.85 -2.78
C THR A 125 15.72 13.08 -2.53
N ASN A 126 15.58 11.83 -2.13
CA ASN A 126 16.70 10.92 -1.96
C ASN A 126 16.58 9.69 -2.89
N LYS A 127 17.53 8.78 -2.83
CA LYS A 127 17.55 7.56 -3.66
C LYS A 127 16.38 6.60 -3.40
N TYR A 128 15.65 6.76 -2.29
CA TYR A 128 14.51 5.96 -1.89
C TYR A 128 13.17 6.63 -2.23
N THR A 129 13.21 7.81 -2.86
CA THR A 129 12.02 8.60 -3.23
C THR A 129 11.95 8.74 -4.76
N ALA A 130 10.84 8.32 -5.34
CA ALA A 130 10.58 8.47 -6.77
C ALA A 130 9.30 9.27 -6.99
N THR A 131 9.35 10.27 -7.86
CA THR A 131 8.21 11.09 -8.24
C THR A 131 7.88 10.91 -9.72
N GLY A 132 6.62 11.09 -10.09
CA GLY A 132 6.22 10.98 -11.48
C GLY A 132 4.79 11.43 -11.75
N VAL A 133 4.49 11.59 -13.02
CA VAL A 133 3.14 11.93 -13.49
C VAL A 133 2.67 10.83 -14.44
N LYS A 134 1.53 10.21 -14.11
CA LYS A 134 0.91 9.22 -14.99
C LYS A 134 0.45 9.89 -16.28
N GLY A 135 1.00 9.47 -17.39
CA GLY A 135 0.55 9.87 -18.72
C GLY A 135 -0.87 9.38 -19.04
N ARG A 136 -1.50 9.94 -20.06
CA ARG A 136 -2.83 9.52 -20.54
C ARG A 136 -2.83 8.12 -21.18
N ARG A 137 -1.71 7.71 -21.77
CA ARG A 137 -1.56 6.39 -22.39
C ARG A 137 -0.89 5.42 -21.42
N ALA A 138 -1.35 4.18 -21.41
CA ALA A 138 -0.63 3.12 -20.70
C ALA A 138 0.77 2.96 -21.30
N PRO A 139 1.82 2.82 -20.48
CA PRO A 139 3.16 2.55 -20.99
C PRO A 139 3.16 1.18 -21.70
N LYS A 140 3.97 1.08 -22.75
CA LYS A 140 4.27 -0.23 -23.34
C LYS A 140 5.19 -0.98 -22.39
N LEU A 141 4.89 -2.27 -22.19
CA LEU A 141 5.70 -3.16 -21.37
C LEU A 141 6.60 -4.00 -22.27
N ALA A 142 7.88 -4.06 -21.95
CA ALA A 142 8.85 -4.94 -22.58
C ALA A 142 9.52 -5.83 -21.53
N PHE A 143 9.54 -7.14 -21.77
CA PHE A 143 10.30 -8.09 -20.96
C PHE A 143 11.65 -8.36 -21.64
N LEU A 144 12.73 -8.21 -20.89
CA LEU A 144 14.08 -8.46 -21.35
C LEU A 144 14.60 -9.70 -20.62
N PHE A 145 15.00 -10.71 -21.38
CA PHE A 145 15.57 -11.93 -20.86
C PHE A 145 17.06 -11.94 -21.18
N THR A 146 17.89 -12.22 -20.19
CA THR A 146 19.34 -12.35 -20.37
C THR A 146 19.66 -13.64 -21.12
N GLY A 147 20.71 -13.60 -21.93
CA GLY A 147 21.26 -14.78 -22.59
C GLY A 147 22.22 -15.58 -21.69
N GLN A 148 22.84 -16.60 -22.28
CA GLN A 148 23.89 -17.38 -21.63
C GLN A 148 25.06 -16.48 -21.21
N GLY A 149 25.62 -16.72 -20.04
CA GLY A 149 26.72 -15.93 -19.48
C GLY A 149 26.30 -14.89 -18.42
N ALA A 150 25.00 -14.65 -18.25
CA ALA A 150 24.48 -13.76 -17.20
C ALA A 150 24.34 -14.45 -15.82
N GLN A 151 24.59 -15.75 -15.75
CA GLN A 151 24.44 -16.53 -14.54
C GLN A 151 25.54 -16.18 -13.53
N HIS A 152 25.15 -16.09 -12.25
CA HIS A 152 26.07 -15.90 -11.14
C HIS A 152 25.62 -16.73 -9.92
N ILE A 153 26.55 -17.04 -9.04
CA ILE A 153 26.26 -17.80 -7.82
C ILE A 153 25.23 -17.06 -6.97
N GLY A 154 24.18 -17.78 -6.55
CA GLY A 154 23.09 -17.21 -5.77
C GLY A 154 22.05 -16.43 -6.57
N MET A 155 22.11 -16.42 -7.90
CA MET A 155 21.08 -15.81 -8.76
C MET A 155 19.70 -16.39 -8.45
N GLY A 156 18.76 -15.51 -8.09
CA GLY A 156 17.39 -15.91 -7.73
C GLY A 156 17.21 -16.53 -6.33
N LYS A 157 18.29 -16.71 -5.54
CA LYS A 157 18.21 -17.34 -4.21
C LYS A 157 17.23 -16.61 -3.28
N ALA A 158 17.32 -15.28 -3.19
CA ALA A 158 16.42 -14.48 -2.36
C ALA A 158 14.96 -14.63 -2.80
N LEU A 159 14.65 -14.64 -4.10
CA LEU A 159 13.31 -14.88 -4.61
C LEU A 159 12.84 -16.30 -4.30
N TYR A 160 13.71 -17.29 -4.39
CA TYR A 160 13.40 -18.68 -4.06
C TYR A 160 13.02 -18.84 -2.59
N GLU A 161 13.71 -18.14 -1.71
CA GLU A 161 13.47 -18.19 -0.26
C GLU A 161 12.16 -17.47 0.14
N VAL A 162 11.86 -16.31 -0.46
CA VAL A 162 10.77 -15.46 -0.01
C VAL A 162 9.52 -15.50 -0.89
N HIS A 163 9.60 -15.94 -2.16
CA HIS A 163 8.49 -15.88 -3.10
C HIS A 163 7.93 -17.27 -3.41
N PRO A 164 6.79 -17.69 -2.83
CA PRO A 164 6.28 -19.07 -2.97
C PRO A 164 6.06 -19.49 -4.41
N PHE A 165 5.50 -18.61 -5.25
CA PHE A 165 5.24 -18.91 -6.65
C PHE A 165 6.54 -19.10 -7.45
N PHE A 166 7.56 -18.25 -7.21
CA PHE A 166 8.88 -18.42 -7.84
C PHE A 166 9.50 -19.75 -7.43
N ARG A 167 9.49 -20.07 -6.13
CA ARG A 167 9.98 -21.36 -5.61
C ARG A 167 9.29 -22.54 -6.28
N MET A 168 7.96 -22.54 -6.31
CA MET A 168 7.18 -23.61 -6.93
C MET A 168 7.49 -23.77 -8.43
N THR A 169 7.65 -22.64 -9.12
CA THR A 169 8.00 -22.65 -10.56
C THR A 169 9.40 -23.23 -10.77
N MET A 170 10.38 -22.80 -9.97
CA MET A 170 11.75 -23.34 -10.04
C MET A 170 11.81 -24.84 -9.73
N GLN A 171 11.10 -25.29 -8.69
CA GLN A 171 11.00 -26.72 -8.37
C GLN A 171 10.35 -27.53 -9.50
N ARG A 172 9.31 -26.99 -10.12
CA ARG A 172 8.67 -27.62 -11.29
C ARG A 172 9.66 -27.73 -12.46
N CYS A 173 10.39 -26.66 -12.77
CA CYS A 173 11.40 -26.68 -13.81
C CYS A 173 12.51 -27.72 -13.52
N SER A 174 13.02 -27.74 -12.29
CA SER A 174 14.03 -28.71 -11.85
C SER A 174 13.55 -30.17 -12.07
N LYS A 175 12.32 -30.47 -11.62
CA LYS A 175 11.74 -31.79 -11.78
C LYS A 175 11.54 -32.20 -13.25
N LEU A 176 11.19 -31.27 -14.12
CA LEU A 176 11.02 -31.53 -15.54
C LEU A 176 12.36 -31.77 -16.25
N LEU A 177 13.44 -31.16 -15.77
CA LEU A 177 14.78 -31.29 -16.34
C LEU A 177 15.57 -32.47 -15.77
N GLU A 178 15.16 -33.01 -14.61
CA GLU A 178 15.85 -34.13 -13.94
C GLU A 178 16.19 -35.33 -14.87
N PRO A 179 15.30 -35.78 -15.78
CA PRO A 179 15.63 -36.87 -16.70
C PRO A 179 16.66 -36.52 -17.78
N TYR A 180 17.00 -35.23 -17.93
CA TYR A 180 17.90 -34.70 -18.96
C TYR A 180 19.22 -34.15 -18.40
N LEU A 181 19.35 -34.14 -17.08
CA LEU A 181 20.56 -33.69 -16.40
C LEU A 181 21.26 -34.91 -15.81
N GLU A 182 22.51 -35.14 -16.22
CA GLU A 182 23.40 -36.16 -15.65
C GLU A 182 23.92 -35.78 -14.28
#